data_d015f393c3eddfce3f335bdf04d69aed
#
_entry.id   d015f393c3eddfce3f335bdf04d69aed
#
_cell.length_a   1.000
_cell.length_b   1.000
_cell.length_c   1.000
_cell.angle_alpha   90.00
_cell.angle_beta   90.00
_cell.angle_gamma   90.00
#
_symmetry.space_group_name_H-M   'P 1'
#
loop_
_entity.id
_entity.type
_entity.pdbx_description
1 polymer ?
#
loop_
_entity_poly.entity_id
_entity_poly.type
_entity_poly.pdbx_seq_one_letter_code
_entity_poly.pdbx_strand_id
1 'polypeptide(L)'
;MNSSTRAALSVPLIVFGVVTVFLAFGYLLTLVLGISFRLGLALPIRLLGALVLLSGFLFLGWLFKYRKPVDIIVSTYVTFLKVRRGDLLEKRLSRTEPLVIEGPYRYVRHPLYFGVVVIVIGWWLLLDYSFLLVSAILLLLWFNF
;
A
#
# COMPACT_ATOMS: atom_id res chain seq x y z
N MET A 1 23.70 11.22 13.07
CA MET A 1 22.29 11.02 12.61
C MET A 1 21.81 9.69 13.18
N ASN A 2 20.89 9.73 14.15
CA ASN A 2 20.41 8.55 14.86
C ASN A 2 19.73 7.56 13.90
N SER A 3 19.81 6.26 14.21
CA SER A 3 19.19 5.19 13.41
C SER A 3 17.67 5.40 13.19
N SER A 4 16.98 5.97 14.16
CA SER A 4 15.56 6.34 14.06
C SER A 4 15.28 7.46 13.04
N THR A 5 16.17 8.46 12.94
CA THR A 5 16.03 9.57 11.96
C THR A 5 16.29 9.07 10.53
N ARG A 6 17.25 8.14 10.36
CA ARG A 6 17.50 7.49 9.05
C ARG A 6 16.31 6.64 8.61
N ALA A 7 15.72 5.86 9.52
CA ALA A 7 14.52 5.08 9.22
C ALA A 7 13.33 5.96 8.88
N ALA A 8 13.10 7.05 9.62
CA ALA A 8 12.00 7.98 9.38
C ALA A 8 12.06 8.67 8.00
N LEU A 9 13.26 8.92 7.48
CA LEU A 9 13.46 9.53 6.14
C LEU A 9 13.49 8.49 5.01
N SER A 10 14.12 7.33 5.24
CA SER A 10 14.29 6.34 4.17
C SER A 10 13.01 5.59 3.82
N VAL A 11 12.11 5.38 4.77
CA VAL A 11 10.92 4.55 4.52
C VAL A 11 9.85 5.26 3.70
N PRO A 12 9.49 6.53 3.92
CA PRO A 12 8.63 7.27 2.99
C PRO A 12 9.18 7.24 1.56
N LEU A 13 10.50 7.37 1.39
CA LEU A 13 11.15 7.31 0.08
C LEU A 13 11.02 5.91 -0.55
N ILE A 14 11.21 4.84 0.23
CA ILE A 14 11.05 3.46 -0.26
C ILE A 14 9.58 3.20 -0.63
N VAL A 15 8.62 3.57 0.22
CA VAL A 15 7.19 3.41 -0.07
C VAL A 15 6.80 4.19 -1.32
N PHE A 16 7.22 5.44 -1.41
CA PHE A 16 7.00 6.28 -2.59
C PHE A 16 7.63 5.63 -3.85
N GLY A 17 8.87 5.14 -3.75
CA GLY A 17 9.55 4.44 -4.83
C GLY A 17 8.80 3.20 -5.28
N VAL A 18 8.36 2.35 -4.35
CA VAL A 18 7.57 1.14 -4.66
C VAL A 18 6.27 1.50 -5.37
N VAL A 19 5.50 2.46 -4.83
CA VAL A 19 4.25 2.92 -5.47
C VAL A 19 4.51 3.46 -6.87
N THR A 20 5.56 4.28 -7.03
CA THR A 20 5.94 4.83 -8.34
C THR A 20 6.28 3.73 -9.34
N VAL A 21 7.02 2.69 -8.92
CA VAL A 21 7.34 1.54 -9.78
C VAL A 21 6.06 0.81 -10.22
N PHE A 22 5.12 0.56 -9.31
CA PHE A 22 3.85 -0.07 -9.66
C PHE A 22 3.01 0.78 -10.62
N LEU A 23 2.98 2.10 -10.42
CA LEU A 23 2.27 3.02 -11.32
C LEU A 23 2.93 3.07 -12.70
N ALA A 24 4.26 3.15 -12.76
CA ALA A 24 5.02 3.13 -14.01
C ALA A 24 4.83 1.81 -14.76
N PHE A 25 4.87 0.68 -14.05
CA PHE A 25 4.65 -0.64 -14.64
C PHE A 25 3.22 -0.82 -15.14
N GLY A 26 2.22 -0.37 -14.36
CA GLY A 26 0.82 -0.34 -14.78
C GLY A 26 0.61 0.52 -16.04
N TYR A 27 1.28 1.67 -16.11
CA TYR A 27 1.26 2.55 -17.29
C TYR A 27 1.86 1.85 -18.53
N LEU A 28 3.05 1.25 -18.38
CA LEU A 28 3.71 0.51 -19.47
C LEU A 28 2.86 -0.68 -19.95
N LEU A 29 2.27 -1.45 -19.04
CA LEU A 29 1.36 -2.54 -19.41
C LEU A 29 0.14 -2.03 -20.16
N THR A 30 -0.45 -0.92 -19.75
CA THR A 30 -1.58 -0.30 -20.45
C THR A 30 -1.23 0.06 -21.89
N LEU A 31 -0.02 0.60 -22.10
CA LEU A 31 0.48 0.91 -23.45
C LEU A 31 0.71 -0.35 -24.29
N VAL A 32 1.39 -1.35 -23.73
CA VAL A 32 1.73 -2.60 -24.44
C VAL A 32 0.48 -3.39 -24.82
N LEU A 33 -0.53 -3.43 -23.94
CA LEU A 33 -1.79 -4.13 -24.16
C LEU A 33 -2.76 -3.34 -25.05
N GLY A 34 -2.43 -2.10 -25.45
CA GLY A 34 -3.30 -1.26 -26.25
C GLY A 34 -4.62 -0.89 -25.56
N ILE A 35 -4.64 -0.91 -24.21
CA ILE A 35 -5.83 -0.55 -23.44
C ILE A 35 -6.07 0.94 -23.57
N SER A 36 -7.33 1.34 -23.83
CA SER A 36 -7.73 2.76 -23.89
C SER A 36 -7.28 3.48 -22.60
N PHE A 37 -6.69 4.66 -22.77
CA PHE A 37 -6.16 5.43 -21.64
C PHE A 37 -7.24 5.86 -20.64
N ARG A 38 -8.46 6.07 -21.14
CA ARG A 38 -9.66 6.34 -20.33
C ARG A 38 -10.78 5.38 -20.72
N LEU A 39 -11.55 4.95 -19.73
CA LEU A 39 -12.69 4.04 -19.94
C LEU A 39 -13.99 4.79 -20.19
N GLY A 40 -14.03 6.11 -19.99
CA GLY A 40 -15.23 6.95 -20.18
C GLY A 40 -16.27 6.75 -19.06
N LEU A 41 -15.81 6.61 -17.81
CA LEU A 41 -16.71 6.41 -16.67
C LEU A 41 -17.69 7.56 -16.50
N ALA A 42 -18.96 7.23 -16.29
CA ALA A 42 -20.03 8.20 -16.06
C ALA A 42 -19.77 8.98 -14.74
N LEU A 43 -20.25 10.23 -14.71
CA LEU A 43 -20.05 11.14 -13.56
C LEU A 43 -20.45 10.52 -12.20
N PRO A 44 -21.59 9.81 -12.05
CA PRO A 44 -21.95 9.18 -10.78
C PRO A 44 -20.92 8.17 -10.29
N ILE A 45 -20.30 7.40 -11.20
CA ILE A 45 -19.24 6.43 -10.84
C ILE A 45 -17.97 7.17 -10.38
N ARG A 46 -17.64 8.28 -11.03
CA ARG A 46 -16.49 9.12 -10.61
C ARG A 46 -16.72 9.77 -9.25
N LEU A 47 -17.94 10.20 -8.95
CA LEU A 47 -18.32 10.71 -7.61
C LEU A 47 -18.22 9.61 -6.55
N LEU A 48 -18.64 8.37 -6.88
CA LEU A 48 -18.42 7.22 -6.01
C LEU A 48 -16.92 7.01 -5.75
N GLY A 49 -16.07 7.22 -6.75
CA GLY A 49 -14.61 7.18 -6.61
C GLY A 49 -14.09 8.14 -5.54
N ALA A 50 -14.64 9.35 -5.46
CA ALA A 50 -14.27 10.31 -4.40
C ALA A 50 -14.65 9.79 -3.01
N LEU A 51 -15.82 9.14 -2.86
CA LEU A 51 -16.24 8.53 -1.59
C LEU A 51 -15.35 7.35 -1.21
N VAL A 52 -14.98 6.49 -2.16
CA VAL A 52 -14.05 5.37 -1.96
C VAL A 52 -12.66 5.90 -1.54
N LEU A 53 -12.17 6.94 -2.20
CA LEU A 53 -10.91 7.59 -1.87
C LEU A 53 -10.91 8.14 -0.43
N LEU A 54 -11.97 8.87 -0.07
CA LEU A 54 -12.15 9.41 1.27
C LEU A 54 -12.20 8.28 2.31
N SER A 55 -12.93 7.18 2.04
CA SER A 55 -13.00 6.02 2.94
C SER A 55 -11.63 5.38 3.15
N GLY A 56 -10.78 5.31 2.12
CA GLY A 56 -9.41 4.83 2.23
C GLY A 56 -8.55 5.68 3.16
N PHE A 57 -8.62 7.01 3.04
CA PHE A 57 -7.91 7.91 3.95
C PHE A 57 -8.44 7.84 5.39
N LEU A 58 -9.75 7.76 5.58
CA LEU A 58 -10.36 7.59 6.91
C LEU A 58 -9.93 6.25 7.54
N PHE A 59 -9.87 5.18 6.74
CA PHE A 59 -9.38 3.88 7.19
C PHE A 59 -7.91 3.94 7.61
N LEU A 60 -7.04 4.60 6.86
CA LEU A 60 -5.66 4.80 7.26
C LEU A 60 -5.53 5.67 8.52
N GLY A 61 -6.35 6.74 8.65
CA GLY A 61 -6.42 7.54 9.87
C GLY A 61 -6.83 6.70 11.08
N TRP A 62 -7.83 5.81 10.90
CA TRP A 62 -8.23 4.85 11.94
C TRP A 62 -7.10 3.87 12.28
N LEU A 63 -6.39 3.35 11.29
CA LEU A 63 -5.24 2.47 11.48
C LEU A 63 -4.14 3.12 12.34
N PHE A 64 -3.80 4.38 12.02
CA PHE A 64 -2.75 5.13 12.71
C PHE A 64 -3.09 5.49 14.16
N LYS A 65 -4.36 5.40 14.56
CA LYS A 65 -4.77 5.52 15.96
C LYS A 65 -4.30 4.33 16.80
N TYR A 66 -4.23 3.12 16.21
CA TYR A 66 -3.85 1.89 16.92
C TYR A 66 -2.37 1.56 16.80
N ARG A 67 -1.70 1.99 15.75
CA ARG A 67 -0.28 1.78 15.56
C ARG A 67 0.35 3.03 14.94
N LYS A 68 1.38 3.55 15.61
CA LYS A 68 2.08 4.74 15.10
C LYS A 68 2.68 4.44 13.72
N PRO A 69 2.57 5.38 12.75
CA PRO A 69 3.15 5.20 11.41
C PRO A 69 4.64 4.84 11.48
N VAL A 70 5.37 5.43 12.43
CA VAL A 70 6.80 5.17 12.64
C VAL A 70 7.08 3.71 12.99
N ASP A 71 6.24 3.07 13.81
CA ASP A 71 6.43 1.67 14.22
C ASP A 71 6.18 0.71 13.05
N ILE A 72 5.18 1.00 12.22
CA ILE A 72 4.90 0.25 10.97
C ILE A 72 6.11 0.37 10.03
N ILE A 73 6.63 1.55 9.90
CA ILE A 73 7.78 1.91 9.10
C ILE A 73 9.03 1.16 9.56
N VAL A 74 9.34 1.26 10.87
CA VAL A 74 10.52 0.60 11.44
C VAL A 74 10.42 -0.92 11.31
N SER A 75 9.25 -1.52 11.58
CA SER A 75 9.06 -2.96 11.43
C SER A 75 9.23 -3.44 9.99
N THR A 76 8.74 -2.67 9.01
CA THR A 76 8.92 -2.98 7.58
C THR A 76 10.39 -2.88 7.17
N TYR A 77 11.10 -1.83 7.61
CA TYR A 77 12.53 -1.65 7.34
C TYR A 77 13.38 -2.76 7.95
N VAL A 78 13.13 -3.11 9.21
CA VAL A 78 13.83 -4.22 9.90
C VAL A 78 13.56 -5.55 9.17
N THR A 79 12.34 -5.80 8.73
CA THR A 79 11.99 -7.00 7.95
C THR A 79 12.75 -7.02 6.62
N PHE A 80 12.78 -5.90 5.90
CA PHE A 80 13.53 -5.78 4.64
C PHE A 80 15.04 -6.03 4.83
N LEU A 81 15.64 -5.48 5.90
CA LEU A 81 17.05 -5.72 6.21
C LEU A 81 17.33 -7.20 6.55
N LYS A 82 16.41 -7.87 7.26
CA LYS A 82 16.53 -9.30 7.57
C LYS A 82 16.45 -10.15 6.31
N VAL A 83 15.52 -9.83 5.39
CA VAL A 83 15.43 -10.48 4.07
C VAL A 83 16.73 -10.35 3.29
N ARG A 84 17.29 -9.13 3.24
CA ARG A 84 18.54 -8.84 2.52
C ARG A 84 19.75 -9.56 3.11
N ARG A 85 19.78 -9.82 4.43
CA ARG A 85 20.86 -10.51 5.12
C ARG A 85 20.74 -12.04 5.11
N GLY A 86 19.66 -12.61 4.60
CA GLY A 86 19.43 -14.05 4.59
C GLY A 86 18.99 -14.63 5.96
N ASP A 87 18.80 -13.78 6.98
CA ASP A 87 18.51 -14.18 8.36
C ASP A 87 17.05 -14.68 8.59
N LEU A 88 16.29 -14.91 7.53
CA LEU A 88 14.87 -15.30 7.63
C LEU A 88 14.65 -16.70 8.17
N LEU A 89 15.63 -17.59 8.03
CA LEU A 89 15.48 -19.00 8.40
C LEU A 89 15.72 -19.27 9.89
N GLU A 90 16.57 -18.49 10.55
CA GLU A 90 16.98 -18.76 11.94
C GLU A 90 16.02 -18.22 13.02
N LYS A 91 15.15 -17.26 12.71
CA LYS A 91 14.30 -16.55 13.68
C LYS A 91 12.78 -16.67 13.49
N ARG A 92 12.28 -17.77 12.94
CA ARG A 92 10.84 -18.09 13.00
C ARG A 92 10.32 -18.30 14.44
N LEU A 93 11.20 -18.47 15.43
CA LEU A 93 10.84 -18.88 16.79
C LEU A 93 10.82 -17.75 17.84
N SER A 94 11.21 -16.53 17.51
CA SER A 94 11.15 -15.43 18.47
C SER A 94 10.47 -14.19 17.92
N ARG A 95 9.15 -14.27 17.67
CA ARG A 95 8.31 -13.07 17.59
C ARG A 95 8.15 -12.51 19.00
N THR A 96 8.98 -11.54 19.34
CA THR A 96 8.92 -10.81 20.62
C THR A 96 7.94 -9.64 20.61
N GLU A 97 7.32 -9.34 19.47
CA GLU A 97 6.32 -8.26 19.39
C GLU A 97 4.92 -8.82 19.67
N PRO A 98 4.16 -8.21 20.61
CA PRO A 98 2.77 -8.61 20.83
C PRO A 98 1.97 -8.41 19.54
N LEU A 99 1.20 -9.44 19.15
CA LEU A 99 0.24 -9.35 18.05
C LEU A 99 -0.80 -8.29 18.40
N VAL A 100 -0.84 -7.19 17.67
CA VAL A 100 -1.93 -6.21 17.78
C VAL A 100 -3.17 -6.84 17.16
N ILE A 101 -4.13 -7.25 18.00
CA ILE A 101 -5.40 -7.88 17.59
C ILE A 101 -6.56 -6.86 17.65
N GLU A 102 -6.26 -5.57 17.89
CA GLU A 102 -7.24 -4.52 18.08
C GLU A 102 -7.47 -3.69 16.80
N GLY A 103 -8.64 -3.05 16.73
CA GLY A 103 -8.99 -2.15 15.64
C GLY A 103 -9.00 -2.83 14.26
N PRO A 104 -8.40 -2.22 13.22
CA PRO A 104 -8.40 -2.76 11.85
C PRO A 104 -7.73 -4.13 11.73
N TYR A 105 -6.76 -4.45 12.62
CA TYR A 105 -6.04 -5.73 12.64
C TYR A 105 -6.92 -6.93 12.98
N ARG A 106 -8.10 -6.69 13.58
CA ARG A 106 -9.08 -7.75 13.85
C ARG A 106 -9.75 -8.25 12.57
N TYR A 107 -9.90 -7.37 11.57
CA TYR A 107 -10.67 -7.65 10.35
C TYR A 107 -9.77 -7.97 9.15
N VAL A 108 -8.59 -7.37 9.09
CA VAL A 108 -7.68 -7.47 7.96
C VAL A 108 -6.26 -7.80 8.44
N ARG A 109 -5.65 -8.85 7.86
CA ARG A 109 -4.27 -9.26 8.22
C ARG A 109 -3.23 -8.16 7.93
N HIS A 110 -3.42 -7.44 6.84
CA HIS A 110 -2.51 -6.40 6.34
C HIS A 110 -3.28 -5.08 6.09
N PRO A 111 -3.74 -4.39 7.15
CA PRO A 111 -4.64 -3.26 7.00
C PRO A 111 -3.99 -2.06 6.28
N LEU A 112 -2.68 -1.88 6.38
CA LEU A 112 -1.99 -0.83 5.63
C LEU A 112 -2.11 -1.05 4.12
N TYR A 113 -1.86 -2.28 3.65
CA TYR A 113 -1.95 -2.62 2.24
C TYR A 113 -3.38 -2.52 1.72
N PHE A 114 -4.35 -2.97 2.52
CA PHE A 114 -5.75 -2.80 2.20
C PHE A 114 -6.12 -1.33 2.00
N GLY A 115 -5.72 -0.45 2.92
CA GLY A 115 -5.96 0.99 2.81
C GLY A 115 -5.34 1.60 1.55
N VAL A 116 -4.11 1.21 1.20
CA VAL A 116 -3.43 1.67 -0.02
C VAL A 116 -4.19 1.23 -1.27
N VAL A 117 -4.63 -0.03 -1.34
CA VAL A 117 -5.41 -0.55 -2.48
C VAL A 117 -6.74 0.21 -2.62
N VAL A 118 -7.46 0.44 -1.52
CA VAL A 118 -8.71 1.22 -1.54
C VAL A 118 -8.47 2.64 -2.08
N ILE A 119 -7.38 3.30 -1.68
CA ILE A 119 -7.00 4.62 -2.19
C ILE A 119 -6.71 4.58 -3.69
N VAL A 120 -5.95 3.59 -4.19
CA VAL A 120 -5.63 3.48 -5.63
C VAL A 120 -6.89 3.21 -6.44
N ILE A 121 -7.81 2.36 -5.95
CA ILE A 121 -9.12 2.14 -6.58
C ILE A 121 -9.94 3.43 -6.59
N GLY A 122 -9.97 4.18 -5.48
CA GLY A 122 -10.65 5.48 -5.41
C GLY A 122 -10.09 6.47 -6.43
N TRP A 123 -8.77 6.55 -6.57
CA TRP A 123 -8.11 7.37 -7.59
C TRP A 123 -8.48 6.91 -9.00
N TRP A 124 -8.49 5.60 -9.26
CA TRP A 124 -8.91 5.08 -10.56
C TRP A 124 -10.33 5.49 -10.91
N LEU A 125 -11.29 5.25 -10.04
CA LEU A 125 -12.69 5.60 -10.26
C LEU A 125 -12.88 7.12 -10.48
N LEU A 126 -12.15 7.95 -9.72
CA LEU A 126 -12.26 9.41 -9.79
C LEU A 126 -11.64 9.99 -11.07
N LEU A 127 -10.43 9.55 -11.42
CA LEU A 127 -9.65 10.10 -12.54
C LEU A 127 -9.91 9.39 -13.86
N ASP A 128 -10.48 8.18 -13.82
CA ASP A 128 -10.81 7.34 -14.99
C ASP A 128 -9.58 6.97 -15.85
N TYR A 129 -8.40 6.82 -15.23
CA TYR A 129 -7.21 6.36 -15.93
C TYR A 129 -7.03 4.86 -15.80
N SER A 130 -7.03 4.12 -16.91
CA SER A 130 -6.94 2.65 -16.97
C SER A 130 -5.66 2.12 -16.32
N PHE A 131 -4.53 2.82 -16.42
CA PHE A 131 -3.28 2.40 -15.77
C PHE A 131 -3.39 2.33 -14.24
N LEU A 132 -4.25 3.15 -13.62
CA LEU A 132 -4.51 3.07 -12.17
C LEU A 132 -5.24 1.77 -11.80
N LEU A 133 -6.18 1.32 -12.65
CA LEU A 133 -6.83 0.02 -12.46
C LEU A 133 -5.83 -1.13 -12.57
N VAL A 134 -5.00 -1.11 -13.62
CA VAL A 134 -3.95 -2.12 -13.81
C VAL A 134 -3.00 -2.13 -12.60
N SER A 135 -2.58 -0.96 -12.12
CA SER A 135 -1.73 -0.85 -10.93
C SER A 135 -2.41 -1.37 -9.67
N ALA A 136 -3.73 -1.11 -9.49
CA ALA A 136 -4.49 -1.66 -8.36
C ALA A 136 -4.55 -3.18 -8.40
N ILE A 137 -4.76 -3.78 -9.58
CA ILE A 137 -4.76 -5.24 -9.77
C ILE A 137 -3.37 -5.82 -9.44
N LEU A 138 -2.31 -5.20 -9.93
CA LEU A 138 -0.94 -5.63 -9.64
C LEU A 138 -0.62 -5.57 -8.14
N LEU A 139 -1.04 -4.51 -7.45
CA LEU A 139 -0.89 -4.39 -6.00
C LEU A 139 -1.68 -5.48 -5.27
N LEU A 140 -2.92 -5.76 -5.68
CA LEU A 140 -3.72 -6.84 -5.11
C LEU A 140 -3.04 -8.19 -5.27
N LEU A 141 -2.53 -8.50 -6.45
CA LEU A 141 -1.80 -9.74 -6.72
C LEU A 141 -0.53 -9.83 -5.86
N TRP A 142 0.23 -8.73 -5.77
CA TRP A 142 1.44 -8.67 -4.96
C TRP A 142 1.17 -8.90 -3.46
N PHE A 143 0.07 -8.40 -2.93
CA PHE A 143 -0.26 -8.55 -1.50
C PHE A 143 -0.92 -9.89 -1.16
N ASN A 144 -1.41 -10.66 -2.15
CA ASN A 144 -1.95 -11.99 -1.94
C ASN A 144 -0.89 -13.11 -2.02
N PHE A 145 0.33 -12.80 -2.50
CA PHE A 145 1.49 -13.68 -2.43
C PHE A 145 2.36 -13.35 -1.22
#